data_106c39d12bcae9078fc8afebcbff150b
#
_entry.id   106c39d12bcae9078fc8afebcbff150b
#
_cell.length_a   1.000
_cell.length_b   1.000
_cell.length_c   1.000
_cell.angle_alpha   90.00
_cell.angle_beta   90.00
_cell.angle_gamma   90.00
#
_symmetry.space_group_name_H-M   'P 1'
#
loop_
_entity.id
_entity.type
_entity.pdbx_description
1 polymer ?
#
loop_
_entity_poly.entity_id
_entity_poly.type
_entity_poly.pdbx_seq_one_letter_code
_entity_poly.pdbx_strand_id
1 'polypeptide(L)'
;FGISSMGGAIILSLYPIHHLTQNENEEKLQNDFLIGRFGVGLKDALATFYRHDVKVKISSKYGVITLTEAKKEGFEDIITLHAVIEPPQNSNMVGTDFAMYGITKNDMDKAKGLFLKFNNETVLERNEYGDVIAKASDISNIYINGIKVAEEPNFLFSYNITSINKQIKKALNRERTNVGRTAYTSRVKDILKSSKRESVIAPLIDDLQSYQNGMMNDELGWNDVALYASIQMQQINDKVVFVNSNEALNNYSIIDSMKKDGYTPILLNDKILYKI
;
A
#
# COMPACT_ATOMS: atom_id res chain seq x y z
N PHE A 1 5.28 31.02 16.72
CA PHE A 1 5.62 31.87 15.58
C PHE A 1 5.41 33.33 15.99
N GLY A 2 6.49 34.09 16.24
CA GLY A 2 6.44 35.51 16.52
C GLY A 2 6.74 36.29 15.25
N ILE A 3 5.75 36.99 14.70
CA ILE A 3 5.97 38.04 13.71
C ILE A 3 6.00 39.34 14.50
N SER A 4 7.18 39.95 14.66
CA SER A 4 7.27 41.32 15.19
C SER A 4 7.40 42.27 14.01
N SER A 5 6.42 43.18 13.87
CA SER A 5 6.51 44.29 12.95
C SER A 5 7.10 45.50 13.70
N MET A 6 8.29 45.91 13.34
CA MET A 6 8.80 47.23 13.64
C MET A 6 8.91 48.02 12.33
N GLY A 7 8.05 49.06 12.22
CA GLY A 7 8.23 50.16 11.27
C GLY A 7 8.43 49.78 9.80
N GLY A 8 7.41 49.29 9.13
CA GLY A 8 7.36 49.26 7.65
C GLY A 8 8.32 48.32 6.92
N ALA A 9 9.14 47.56 7.62
CA ALA A 9 9.99 46.53 7.03
C ALA A 9 9.32 45.15 7.20
N ILE A 10 9.04 44.46 6.08
CA ILE A 10 8.65 43.06 6.09
C ILE A 10 9.89 42.24 6.52
N ILE A 11 9.89 41.76 7.75
CA ILE A 11 10.97 40.89 8.23
C ILE A 11 10.71 39.52 7.63
N LEU A 12 11.47 39.15 6.60
CA LEU A 12 11.58 37.80 6.10
C LEU A 12 12.27 36.93 7.15
N SER A 13 11.52 36.07 7.81
CA SER A 13 12.10 35.11 8.75
C SER A 13 12.68 33.90 8.00
N LEU A 14 14.01 33.79 7.99
CA LEU A 14 14.72 32.65 7.44
C LEU A 14 14.86 31.58 8.52
N TYR A 15 14.23 30.42 8.29
CA TYR A 15 14.34 29.28 9.19
C TYR A 15 15.02 28.12 8.50
N PRO A 16 16.06 27.52 9.09
CA PRO A 16 16.61 26.23 8.61
C PRO A 16 15.49 25.21 8.47
N ILE A 17 15.42 24.52 7.34
CA ILE A 17 14.31 23.62 6.99
C ILE A 17 14.07 22.52 8.04
N HIS A 18 15.09 22.13 8.79
CA HIS A 18 14.98 21.14 9.86
C HIS A 18 14.12 21.59 11.05
N HIS A 19 13.84 22.87 11.19
CA HIS A 19 12.94 23.41 12.23
C HIS A 19 11.47 23.41 11.84
N LEU A 20 11.12 23.20 10.55
CA LEU A 20 9.75 23.34 10.05
C LEU A 20 8.77 22.24 10.49
N THR A 21 9.23 21.14 11.05
CA THR A 21 8.43 19.91 11.11
C THR A 21 8.38 19.20 12.47
N GLN A 22 8.73 19.90 13.54
CA GLN A 22 8.59 19.36 14.90
C GLN A 22 7.15 19.54 15.44
N ASN A 23 6.16 19.00 14.75
CA ASN A 23 4.81 18.86 15.31
C ASN A 23 4.58 17.37 15.59
N GLU A 24 4.97 16.91 16.75
CA GLU A 24 4.47 15.69 17.34
C GLU A 24 3.00 15.97 17.75
N ASN A 25 2.08 15.60 16.89
CA ASN A 25 0.66 15.62 17.21
C ASN A 25 0.31 14.25 17.80
N GLU A 26 0.05 14.21 19.10
CA GLU A 26 -0.34 12.98 19.82
C GLU A 26 -1.55 12.28 19.20
N GLU A 27 -2.53 13.04 18.66
CA GLU A 27 -3.68 12.47 17.95
C GLU A 27 -3.26 11.66 16.73
N LYS A 28 -2.19 12.10 16.02
CA LYS A 28 -1.66 11.36 14.86
C LYS A 28 -0.93 10.07 15.28
N LEU A 29 -0.31 10.06 16.45
CA LEU A 29 0.38 8.87 16.97
C LEU A 29 -0.62 7.77 17.39
N GLN A 30 -1.82 8.16 17.82
CA GLN A 30 -2.88 7.24 18.25
C GLN A 30 -3.78 6.77 17.12
N ASN A 31 -3.75 7.41 15.95
CA ASN A 31 -4.61 7.07 14.83
C ASN A 31 -3.89 6.13 13.85
N ASP A 32 -4.27 4.86 13.85
CA ASP A 32 -3.68 3.82 13.00
C ASP A 32 -4.01 4.00 11.49
N PHE A 33 -4.99 4.82 11.15
CA PHE A 33 -5.36 5.14 9.77
C PHE A 33 -4.49 6.23 9.13
N LEU A 34 -3.66 6.94 9.91
CA LEU A 34 -2.80 8.00 9.39
C LEU A 34 -1.38 7.50 9.13
N ILE A 35 -0.89 7.71 7.92
CA ILE A 35 0.46 7.35 7.48
C ILE A 35 1.50 8.40 7.93
N GLY A 36 1.11 9.66 8.01
CA GLY A 36 2.00 10.79 8.34
C GLY A 36 2.20 11.02 9.84
N ARG A 37 2.98 10.15 10.52
CA ARG A 37 3.13 10.20 11.99
C ARG A 37 4.33 11.01 12.49
N PHE A 38 5.41 11.12 11.72
CA PHE A 38 6.71 11.56 12.23
C PHE A 38 7.09 13.00 11.90
N GLY A 39 6.25 13.77 11.23
CA GLY A 39 6.51 15.17 10.90
C GLY A 39 7.67 15.44 9.93
N VAL A 40 8.47 14.42 9.58
CA VAL A 40 9.66 14.56 8.71
C VAL A 40 9.35 14.53 7.22
N GLY A 41 8.21 13.96 6.80
CA GLY A 41 7.87 13.72 5.39
C GLY A 41 7.83 15.00 4.55
N LEU A 42 7.27 16.07 5.08
CA LEU A 42 7.24 17.35 4.36
C LEU A 42 8.65 17.92 4.16
N LYS A 43 9.48 17.90 5.19
CA LYS A 43 10.87 18.38 5.12
C LYS A 43 11.67 17.61 4.06
N ASP A 44 11.57 16.28 4.07
CA ASP A 44 12.29 15.43 3.13
C ASP A 44 11.78 15.63 1.70
N ALA A 45 10.45 15.80 1.52
CA ALA A 45 9.85 16.13 0.23
C ALA A 45 10.35 17.48 -0.30
N LEU A 46 10.35 18.52 0.55
CA LEU A 46 10.82 19.87 0.16
C LEU A 46 12.29 19.85 -0.23
N ALA A 47 13.16 19.15 0.54
CA ALA A 47 14.56 19.01 0.22
C ALA A 47 14.77 18.21 -1.09
N THR A 48 13.94 17.22 -1.36
CA THR A 48 13.97 16.45 -2.60
C THR A 48 13.52 17.29 -3.79
N PHE A 49 12.43 18.00 -3.67
CA PHE A 49 11.92 18.90 -4.70
C PHE A 49 12.97 19.96 -5.06
N TYR A 50 13.59 20.57 -4.06
CA TYR A 50 14.63 21.55 -4.28
C TYR A 50 15.83 20.99 -5.08
N ARG A 51 16.32 19.79 -4.72
CA ARG A 51 17.40 19.11 -5.45
C ARG A 51 17.07 18.76 -6.91
N HIS A 52 15.78 18.66 -7.23
CA HIS A 52 15.29 18.36 -8.58
C HIS A 52 14.72 19.61 -9.28
N ASP A 53 15.10 20.81 -8.82
CA ASP A 53 14.66 22.10 -9.39
C ASP A 53 13.14 22.32 -9.42
N VAL A 54 12.40 21.59 -8.58
CA VAL A 54 10.97 21.79 -8.39
C VAL A 54 10.75 22.88 -7.35
N LYS A 55 10.23 24.02 -7.81
CA LYS A 55 9.91 25.14 -6.91
C LYS A 55 8.59 24.87 -6.21
N VAL A 56 8.58 25.00 -4.89
CA VAL A 56 7.40 24.80 -4.05
C VAL A 56 7.05 26.10 -3.35
N LYS A 57 5.75 26.47 -3.43
CA LYS A 57 5.13 27.54 -2.65
C LYS A 57 4.00 26.94 -1.84
N ILE A 58 4.05 27.11 -0.53
CA ILE A 58 2.99 26.67 0.39
C ILE A 58 2.28 27.91 0.91
N SER A 59 0.97 28.01 0.71
CA SER A 59 0.16 29.14 1.14
C SER A 59 -0.91 28.69 2.13
N SER A 60 -1.08 29.45 3.19
CA SER A 60 -2.12 29.27 4.19
C SER A 60 -2.57 30.61 4.76
N LYS A 61 -3.60 30.60 5.60
CA LYS A 61 -4.03 31.82 6.33
C LYS A 61 -2.96 32.38 7.28
N TYR A 62 -1.92 31.60 7.59
CA TYR A 62 -0.86 32.00 8.53
C TYR A 62 0.38 32.57 7.85
N GLY A 63 0.54 32.31 6.55
CA GLY A 63 1.69 32.79 5.79
C GLY A 63 1.91 32.02 4.50
N VAL A 64 2.91 32.48 3.78
CA VAL A 64 3.44 31.85 2.57
C VAL A 64 4.84 31.35 2.86
N ILE A 65 5.14 30.13 2.46
CA ILE A 65 6.45 29.49 2.63
C ILE A 65 7.03 29.18 1.25
N THR A 66 8.24 29.64 1.03
CA THR A 66 9.08 29.28 -0.12
C THR A 66 10.44 28.79 0.36
N LEU A 67 11.29 28.28 -0.55
CA LEU A 67 12.60 27.76 -0.22
C LEU A 67 13.70 28.61 -0.83
N THR A 68 14.82 28.73 -0.11
CA THR A 68 16.03 29.39 -0.58
C THR A 68 17.27 28.75 0.06
N GLU A 69 18.43 29.02 -0.50
CA GLU A 69 19.72 28.72 0.13
C GLU A 69 20.18 29.91 0.95
N ALA A 70 20.71 29.66 2.14
CA ALA A 70 21.34 30.64 2.98
C ALA A 70 22.48 30.02 3.80
N LYS A 71 23.39 30.86 4.28
CA LYS A 71 24.45 30.44 5.17
C LYS A 71 23.86 29.89 6.48
N LYS A 72 24.43 28.80 6.96
CA LYS A 72 24.07 28.23 8.24
C LYS A 72 24.52 29.17 9.36
N GLU A 73 23.63 29.48 10.30
CA GLU A 73 23.96 30.31 11.45
C GLU A 73 25.21 29.77 12.20
N GLY A 74 26.20 30.63 12.43
CA GLY A 74 27.47 30.26 13.07
C GLY A 74 28.51 29.59 12.15
N PHE A 75 28.23 29.46 10.84
CA PHE A 75 29.15 28.84 9.87
C PHE A 75 29.17 29.65 8.57
N GLU A 76 30.28 30.32 8.26
CA GLU A 76 30.37 31.16 7.08
C GLU A 76 30.42 30.40 5.75
N ASP A 77 30.95 29.17 5.77
CA ASP A 77 31.21 28.37 4.56
C ASP A 77 30.15 27.28 4.31
N ILE A 78 29.15 27.14 5.21
CA ILE A 78 28.12 26.10 5.07
C ILE A 78 26.83 26.74 4.58
N ILE A 79 26.41 26.35 3.36
CA ILE A 79 25.12 26.71 2.78
C ILE A 79 24.12 25.60 3.07
N THR A 80 22.92 25.97 3.56
CA THR A 80 21.83 25.04 3.84
C THR A 80 20.52 25.55 3.28
N LEU A 81 19.58 24.63 3.08
CA LEU A 81 18.23 24.95 2.61
C LEU A 81 17.42 25.58 3.75
N HIS A 82 16.84 26.72 3.46
CA HIS A 82 16.03 27.50 4.39
C HIS A 82 14.61 27.71 3.85
N ALA A 83 13.66 27.83 4.76
CA ALA A 83 12.32 28.31 4.46
C ALA A 83 12.26 29.83 4.64
N VAL A 84 11.74 30.50 3.63
CA VAL A 84 11.36 31.91 3.69
C VAL A 84 9.89 31.97 4.07
N ILE A 85 9.57 32.64 5.18
CA ILE A 85 8.20 32.78 5.64
C ILE A 85 7.77 34.24 5.47
N GLU A 86 6.73 34.42 4.67
CA GLU A 86 6.14 35.72 4.38
C GLU A 86 4.74 35.84 4.99
N PRO A 87 4.21 37.06 5.21
CA PRO A 87 2.82 37.26 5.62
C PRO A 87 1.83 36.54 4.66
N PRO A 88 0.63 36.17 5.13
CA PRO A 88 -0.35 35.52 4.29
C PRO A 88 -0.87 36.46 3.21
N GLN A 89 -1.02 35.97 2.00
CA GLN A 89 -1.64 36.70 0.89
C GLN A 89 -3.16 36.81 1.07
N ASN A 90 -3.77 35.82 1.76
CA ASN A 90 -5.19 35.81 2.10
C ASN A 90 -5.37 35.24 3.51
N SER A 91 -5.63 36.10 4.48
CA SER A 91 -5.85 35.72 5.89
C SER A 91 -7.15 34.94 6.13
N ASN A 92 -8.09 34.94 5.17
CA ASN A 92 -9.35 34.21 5.23
C ASN A 92 -9.27 32.84 4.52
N MET A 93 -8.10 32.47 4.04
CA MET A 93 -7.91 31.18 3.36
C MET A 93 -8.22 30.01 4.30
N VAL A 94 -9.00 29.05 3.82
CA VAL A 94 -9.29 27.78 4.52
C VAL A 94 -8.41 26.68 3.94
N GLY A 95 -7.65 26.00 4.82
CA GLY A 95 -6.74 24.94 4.42
C GLY A 95 -5.34 25.43 4.05
N THR A 96 -4.63 24.62 3.29
CA THR A 96 -3.26 24.86 2.82
C THR A 96 -3.18 24.52 1.35
N ASP A 97 -2.62 25.42 0.55
CA ASP A 97 -2.36 25.23 -0.88
C ASP A 97 -0.88 24.93 -1.12
N PHE A 98 -0.61 23.96 -2.00
CA PHE A 98 0.73 23.59 -2.43
C PHE A 98 0.84 23.80 -3.94
N ALA A 99 1.50 24.88 -4.34
CA ALA A 99 1.84 25.13 -5.73
C ALA A 99 3.25 24.59 -6.03
N MET A 100 3.34 23.69 -7.01
CA MET A 100 4.60 23.11 -7.46
C MET A 100 4.86 23.50 -8.92
N TYR A 101 6.06 24.00 -9.21
CA TYR A 101 6.47 24.45 -10.52
C TYR A 101 7.68 23.62 -10.97
N GLY A 102 7.75 23.27 -12.26
CA GLY A 102 8.83 22.46 -12.80
C GLY A 102 8.53 20.95 -12.81
N ILE A 103 7.30 20.55 -12.49
CA ILE A 103 6.83 19.16 -12.62
C ILE A 103 6.16 18.96 -13.99
N THR A 104 6.35 17.79 -14.57
CA THR A 104 5.69 17.41 -15.82
C THR A 104 4.35 16.71 -15.55
N LYS A 105 3.50 16.62 -16.59
CA LYS A 105 2.29 15.80 -16.52
C LYS A 105 2.61 14.34 -16.19
N ASN A 106 3.68 13.79 -16.76
CA ASN A 106 4.11 12.42 -16.49
C ASN A 106 4.49 12.21 -15.01
N ASP A 107 5.16 13.17 -14.37
CA ASP A 107 5.48 13.09 -12.95
C ASP A 107 4.23 13.10 -12.09
N MET A 108 3.25 13.93 -12.45
CA MET A 108 1.96 13.97 -11.78
C MET A 108 1.18 12.64 -11.95
N ASP A 109 1.16 12.09 -13.15
CA ASP A 109 0.47 10.82 -13.43
C ASP A 109 1.15 9.65 -12.68
N LYS A 110 2.47 9.60 -12.65
CA LYS A 110 3.22 8.64 -11.83
C LYS A 110 2.91 8.78 -10.33
N ALA A 111 2.89 10.02 -9.82
CA ALA A 111 2.55 10.27 -8.42
C ALA A 111 1.13 9.83 -8.08
N LYS A 112 0.14 10.12 -8.95
CA LYS A 112 -1.24 9.66 -8.79
C LYS A 112 -1.36 8.14 -8.82
N GLY A 113 -0.57 7.47 -9.66
CA GLY A 113 -0.51 6.00 -9.74
C GLY A 113 -0.10 5.31 -8.44
N LEU A 114 0.51 6.05 -7.49
CA LEU A 114 0.80 5.53 -6.15
C LEU A 114 -0.41 5.51 -5.20
N PHE A 115 -1.54 6.09 -5.61
CA PHE A 115 -2.73 6.20 -4.75
C PHE A 115 -3.91 5.46 -5.37
N LEU A 116 -4.46 4.50 -4.66
CA LEU A 116 -5.64 3.73 -5.08
C LEU A 116 -6.81 4.64 -5.50
N LYS A 117 -6.98 5.78 -4.81
CA LYS A 117 -8.06 6.75 -5.09
C LYS A 117 -8.03 7.29 -6.53
N PHE A 118 -6.85 7.37 -7.16
CA PHE A 118 -6.70 7.91 -8.52
C PHE A 118 -6.57 6.81 -9.58
N ASN A 119 -6.51 5.55 -9.16
CA ASN A 119 -6.52 4.39 -10.03
C ASN A 119 -7.96 3.89 -10.18
N ASN A 120 -8.39 3.61 -11.41
CA ASN A 120 -9.72 3.05 -11.67
C ASN A 120 -9.72 1.53 -11.44
N GLU A 121 -9.35 1.10 -10.24
CA GLU A 121 -9.31 -0.31 -9.89
C GLU A 121 -10.67 -0.79 -9.37
N THR A 122 -11.05 -2.01 -9.74
CA THR A 122 -12.33 -2.61 -9.35
C THR A 122 -12.19 -3.37 -8.05
N VAL A 123 -12.87 -2.91 -7.00
CA VAL A 123 -12.93 -3.61 -5.72
C VAL A 123 -13.93 -4.77 -5.82
N LEU A 124 -13.44 -6.00 -5.64
CA LEU A 124 -14.25 -7.22 -5.65
C LEU A 124 -14.96 -7.44 -4.33
N GLU A 125 -14.24 -7.24 -3.22
CA GLU A 125 -14.78 -7.42 -1.87
C GLU A 125 -14.08 -6.51 -0.87
N ARG A 126 -14.82 -6.12 0.18
CA ARG A 126 -14.32 -5.39 1.35
C ARG A 126 -14.65 -6.16 2.61
N ASN A 127 -13.67 -6.33 3.49
CA ASN A 127 -13.85 -6.92 4.81
C ASN A 127 -13.07 -6.14 5.89
N GLU A 128 -13.09 -6.64 7.12
CA GLU A 128 -12.47 -5.97 8.27
C GLU A 128 -10.94 -5.80 8.17
N TYR A 129 -10.28 -6.60 7.33
CA TYR A 129 -8.82 -6.54 7.15
C TYR A 129 -8.40 -5.68 5.97
N GLY A 130 -9.28 -5.52 4.96
CA GLY A 130 -9.01 -4.75 3.77
C GLY A 130 -9.89 -5.09 2.58
N ASP A 131 -9.42 -4.70 1.39
CA ASP A 131 -10.13 -4.90 0.13
C ASP A 131 -9.39 -5.92 -0.74
N VAL A 132 -10.14 -6.79 -1.41
CA VAL A 132 -9.68 -7.56 -2.57
C VAL A 132 -10.03 -6.78 -3.82
N ILE A 133 -9.05 -6.59 -4.69
CA ILE A 133 -9.15 -5.75 -5.88
C ILE A 133 -8.83 -6.61 -7.10
N ALA A 134 -9.60 -6.47 -8.16
CA ALA A 134 -9.33 -7.17 -9.41
C ALA A 134 -7.95 -6.79 -9.97
N LYS A 135 -7.20 -7.78 -10.43
CA LYS A 135 -5.91 -7.54 -11.10
C LYS A 135 -6.17 -6.87 -12.45
N ALA A 136 -5.73 -5.63 -12.61
CA ALA A 136 -5.95 -4.83 -13.82
C ALA A 136 -4.85 -4.99 -14.88
N SER A 137 -3.71 -5.60 -14.52
CA SER A 137 -2.55 -5.83 -15.38
C SER A 137 -1.86 -7.15 -15.00
N ASP A 138 -0.76 -7.49 -15.64
CA ASP A 138 0.04 -8.68 -15.28
C ASP A 138 0.67 -8.60 -13.88
N ILE A 139 0.66 -7.42 -13.28
CA ILE A 139 1.23 -7.15 -11.95
C ILE A 139 0.11 -6.76 -11.00
N SER A 140 0.07 -7.40 -9.84
CA SER A 140 -0.82 -7.07 -8.73
C SER A 140 -0.21 -5.97 -7.87
N ASN A 141 -1.03 -5.04 -7.41
CA ASN A 141 -0.62 -3.94 -6.55
C ASN A 141 -1.01 -4.22 -5.10
N ILE A 142 -0.09 -3.93 -4.19
CA ILE A 142 -0.35 -3.97 -2.75
C ILE A 142 -0.43 -2.53 -2.24
N TYR A 143 -1.59 -2.19 -1.70
CA TYR A 143 -1.83 -0.89 -1.07
C TYR A 143 -1.95 -1.07 0.45
N ILE A 144 -1.51 -0.07 1.18
CA ILE A 144 -1.78 0.08 2.62
C ILE A 144 -2.47 1.43 2.81
N ASN A 145 -3.70 1.41 3.32
CA ASN A 145 -4.55 2.59 3.44
C ASN A 145 -4.59 3.43 2.14
N GLY A 146 -4.70 2.75 1.01
CA GLY A 146 -4.81 3.36 -0.31
C GLY A 146 -3.49 3.87 -0.91
N ILE A 147 -2.34 3.62 -0.29
CA ILE A 147 -1.01 3.96 -0.84
C ILE A 147 -0.31 2.69 -1.30
N LYS A 148 0.14 2.68 -2.56
CA LYS A 148 0.88 1.55 -3.13
C LYS A 148 2.24 1.42 -2.45
N VAL A 149 2.51 0.22 -1.92
CA VAL A 149 3.73 -0.10 -1.17
C VAL A 149 4.54 -1.23 -1.78
N ALA A 150 3.93 -2.06 -2.64
CA ALA A 150 4.61 -3.15 -3.32
C ALA A 150 3.87 -3.56 -4.60
N GLU A 151 4.56 -4.32 -5.44
CA GLU A 151 4.06 -4.95 -6.64
C GLU A 151 4.38 -6.45 -6.61
N GLU A 152 3.40 -7.29 -6.99
CA GLU A 152 3.50 -8.74 -6.96
C GLU A 152 3.13 -9.32 -8.32
N PRO A 153 4.10 -9.86 -9.07
CA PRO A 153 3.83 -10.33 -10.43
C PRO A 153 2.97 -11.60 -10.44
N ASN A 154 3.09 -12.45 -9.43
CA ASN A 154 2.43 -13.76 -9.39
C ASN A 154 1.30 -13.83 -8.34
N PHE A 155 0.69 -12.72 -7.97
CA PHE A 155 -0.54 -12.72 -7.19
C PHE A 155 -1.77 -12.75 -8.10
N LEU A 156 -2.81 -13.41 -7.63
CA LEU A 156 -4.11 -13.51 -8.30
C LEU A 156 -4.89 -12.19 -8.25
N PHE A 157 -4.77 -11.47 -7.14
CA PHE A 157 -5.47 -10.24 -6.88
C PHE A 157 -4.52 -9.11 -6.46
N SER A 158 -4.97 -7.87 -6.62
CA SER A 158 -4.42 -6.73 -5.90
C SER A 158 -5.13 -6.57 -4.55
N TYR A 159 -4.47 -5.92 -3.58
CA TYR A 159 -5.00 -5.79 -2.21
C TYR A 159 -4.83 -4.38 -1.67
N ASN A 160 -5.82 -3.91 -0.90
CA ASN A 160 -5.68 -2.73 -0.07
C ASN A 160 -5.87 -3.10 1.40
N ILE A 161 -4.78 -3.10 2.16
CA ILE A 161 -4.78 -3.47 3.57
C ILE A 161 -5.18 -2.24 4.40
N THR A 162 -6.29 -2.32 5.12
CA THR A 162 -6.80 -1.26 5.98
C THR A 162 -6.57 -1.54 7.47
N SER A 163 -6.38 -2.81 7.84
CA SER A 163 -6.09 -3.22 9.23
C SER A 163 -4.59 -3.46 9.41
N ILE A 164 -3.89 -2.47 9.97
CA ILE A 164 -2.42 -2.49 10.12
C ILE A 164 -2.03 -3.30 11.36
N ASN A 165 -1.21 -4.36 11.17
CA ASN A 165 -0.63 -5.14 12.26
C ASN A 165 0.77 -4.61 12.68
N LYS A 166 1.35 -5.20 13.73
CA LYS A 166 2.68 -4.80 14.24
C LYS A 166 3.80 -4.94 13.21
N GLN A 167 3.74 -5.96 12.33
CA GLN A 167 4.74 -6.20 11.29
C GLN A 167 4.71 -5.10 10.23
N ILE A 168 3.52 -4.78 9.72
CA ILE A 168 3.31 -3.69 8.76
C ILE A 168 3.73 -2.36 9.39
N LYS A 169 3.32 -2.10 10.64
CA LYS A 169 3.69 -0.88 11.37
C LYS A 169 5.20 -0.72 11.48
N LYS A 170 5.93 -1.80 11.78
CA LYS A 170 7.39 -1.81 11.83
C LYS A 170 8.04 -1.58 10.46
N ALA A 171 7.50 -2.18 9.40
CA ALA A 171 8.00 -2.02 8.04
C ALA A 171 7.78 -0.60 7.52
N LEU A 172 6.60 -0.01 7.73
CA LEU A 172 6.28 1.38 7.36
C LEU A 172 7.13 2.42 8.10
N ASN A 173 7.57 2.13 9.32
CA ASN A 173 8.46 3.01 10.08
C ASN A 173 9.88 3.07 9.48
N ARG A 174 10.28 2.03 8.77
CA ARG A 174 11.62 1.88 8.21
C ARG A 174 11.69 2.33 6.75
N GLU A 175 10.71 1.91 5.95
CA GLU A 175 10.63 2.20 4.52
C GLU A 175 9.16 2.43 4.12
N ARG A 176 8.83 3.66 3.71
CA ARG A 176 7.44 4.05 3.47
C ARG A 176 6.87 3.58 2.14
N THR A 177 7.71 3.23 1.18
CA THR A 177 7.33 2.96 -0.21
C THR A 177 7.77 1.61 -0.75
N ASN A 178 8.51 0.82 0.03
CA ASN A 178 8.95 -0.51 -0.38
C ASN A 178 8.83 -1.46 0.83
N VAL A 179 7.62 -1.93 1.07
CA VAL A 179 7.32 -2.84 2.17
C VAL A 179 7.54 -4.27 1.69
N GLY A 180 8.49 -4.98 2.30
CA GLY A 180 8.78 -6.36 1.95
C GLY A 180 7.59 -7.30 2.16
N ARG A 181 7.42 -8.30 1.29
CA ARG A 181 6.31 -9.27 1.24
C ARG A 181 5.99 -9.89 2.60
N THR A 182 6.99 -10.22 3.41
CA THR A 182 6.80 -10.84 4.72
C THR A 182 6.00 -9.97 5.69
N ALA A 183 6.04 -8.65 5.52
CA ALA A 183 5.33 -7.73 6.41
C ALA A 183 3.82 -7.75 6.21
N TYR A 184 3.34 -7.94 4.98
CA TYR A 184 1.91 -7.90 4.67
C TYR A 184 1.27 -9.27 4.39
N THR A 185 2.05 -10.33 4.18
CA THR A 185 1.53 -11.67 3.86
C THR A 185 0.44 -12.14 4.82
N SER A 186 0.62 -11.95 6.14
CA SER A 186 -0.39 -12.37 7.11
C SER A 186 -1.72 -11.64 6.90
N ARG A 187 -1.71 -10.35 6.56
CA ARG A 187 -2.93 -9.59 6.30
C ARG A 187 -3.61 -9.96 5.00
N VAL A 188 -2.84 -10.22 3.94
CA VAL A 188 -3.39 -10.74 2.68
C VAL A 188 -4.10 -12.07 2.92
N LYS A 189 -3.51 -12.97 3.70
CA LYS A 189 -4.16 -14.23 4.11
C LYS A 189 -5.44 -14.00 4.91
N ASP A 190 -5.43 -13.06 5.86
CA ASP A 190 -6.61 -12.74 6.66
C ASP A 190 -7.74 -12.17 5.78
N ILE A 191 -7.41 -11.30 4.80
CA ILE A 191 -8.35 -10.77 3.81
C ILE A 191 -8.99 -11.91 3.02
N LEU A 192 -8.19 -12.81 2.45
CA LEU A 192 -8.69 -13.91 1.63
C LEU A 192 -9.56 -14.88 2.43
N LYS A 193 -9.11 -15.30 3.61
CA LYS A 193 -9.87 -16.23 4.46
C LYS A 193 -11.18 -15.65 5.02
N SER A 194 -11.31 -14.33 5.03
CA SER A 194 -12.53 -13.64 5.44
C SER A 194 -13.43 -13.26 4.27
N SER A 195 -12.99 -13.53 3.04
CA SER A 195 -13.77 -13.26 1.83
C SER A 195 -14.93 -14.24 1.71
N LYS A 196 -16.09 -13.74 1.24
CA LYS A 196 -17.33 -14.51 1.09
C LYS A 196 -17.97 -14.37 -0.29
N ARG A 197 -17.47 -13.42 -1.09
CA ARG A 197 -18.05 -13.14 -2.39
C ARG A 197 -17.54 -14.11 -3.45
N GLU A 198 -18.44 -14.56 -4.30
CA GLU A 198 -18.16 -15.42 -5.43
C GLU A 198 -17.07 -14.82 -6.34
N SER A 199 -17.06 -13.50 -6.53
CA SER A 199 -16.04 -12.79 -7.31
C SER A 199 -14.60 -12.96 -6.80
N VAL A 200 -14.41 -13.42 -5.56
CA VAL A 200 -13.11 -13.76 -4.98
C VAL A 200 -12.94 -15.28 -4.88
N ILE A 201 -13.98 -16.00 -4.46
CA ILE A 201 -13.92 -17.45 -4.22
C ILE A 201 -13.77 -18.22 -5.54
N ALA A 202 -14.51 -17.87 -6.60
CA ALA A 202 -14.44 -18.60 -7.85
C ALA A 202 -13.03 -18.54 -8.48
N PRO A 203 -12.36 -17.37 -8.61
CA PRO A 203 -10.98 -17.34 -9.11
C PRO A 203 -9.97 -18.11 -8.24
N LEU A 204 -10.15 -18.16 -6.90
CA LEU A 204 -9.31 -18.98 -6.02
C LEU A 204 -9.49 -20.49 -6.30
N ILE A 205 -10.73 -20.93 -6.53
CA ILE A 205 -11.04 -22.32 -6.88
C ILE A 205 -10.48 -22.65 -8.26
N ASP A 206 -10.63 -21.77 -9.24
CA ASP A 206 -10.09 -21.97 -10.59
C ASP A 206 -8.56 -22.09 -10.57
N ASP A 207 -7.89 -21.25 -9.77
CA ASP A 207 -6.43 -21.32 -9.59
C ASP A 207 -6.01 -22.62 -8.89
N LEU A 208 -6.76 -23.09 -7.88
CA LEU A 208 -6.53 -24.36 -7.22
C LEU A 208 -6.65 -25.55 -8.20
N GLN A 209 -7.61 -25.50 -9.12
CA GLN A 209 -7.76 -26.52 -10.17
C GLN A 209 -6.61 -26.46 -11.19
N SER A 210 -6.11 -25.28 -11.48
CA SER A 210 -5.01 -25.07 -12.43
C SER A 210 -3.66 -25.57 -11.90
N TYR A 211 -3.52 -25.81 -10.59
CA TYR A 211 -2.33 -26.40 -9.98
C TYR A 211 -1.92 -27.73 -10.61
N GLN A 212 -2.86 -28.53 -11.06
CA GLN A 212 -2.59 -29.80 -11.80
C GLN A 212 -1.79 -29.54 -13.08
N ASN A 213 -1.83 -28.35 -13.64
CA ASN A 213 -1.11 -27.95 -14.85
C ASN A 213 0.22 -27.24 -14.53
N GLY A 214 0.63 -27.19 -13.26
CA GLY A 214 1.88 -26.55 -12.81
C GLY A 214 1.82 -25.02 -12.74
N MET A 215 0.64 -24.43 -12.94
CA MET A 215 0.43 -22.98 -12.82
C MET A 215 -0.41 -22.70 -11.58
N MET A 216 0.13 -21.92 -10.67
CA MET A 216 -0.54 -21.53 -9.44
C MET A 216 -0.03 -20.14 -9.02
N ASN A 217 -0.95 -19.29 -8.60
CA ASN A 217 -0.57 -18.00 -8.00
C ASN A 217 -0.05 -18.20 -6.57
N ASP A 218 0.72 -17.24 -6.10
CA ASP A 218 1.46 -17.36 -4.83
C ASP A 218 0.53 -17.47 -3.61
N GLU A 219 -0.69 -16.95 -3.70
CA GLU A 219 -1.70 -17.04 -2.64
C GLU A 219 -2.06 -18.47 -2.29
N LEU A 220 -2.18 -19.34 -3.28
CA LEU A 220 -2.46 -20.76 -3.05
C LEU A 220 -1.22 -21.57 -2.62
N GLY A 221 -0.04 -21.02 -2.75
CA GLY A 221 1.17 -21.55 -2.12
C GLY A 221 1.12 -21.48 -0.58
N TRP A 222 0.22 -20.70 -0.02
CA TRP A 222 0.01 -20.63 1.43
C TRP A 222 -1.01 -21.67 1.88
N ASN A 223 -0.58 -22.64 2.68
CA ASN A 223 -1.40 -23.76 3.12
C ASN A 223 -2.76 -23.38 3.72
N ASP A 224 -2.85 -22.25 4.42
CA ASP A 224 -4.08 -21.77 5.04
C ASP A 224 -5.07 -21.17 4.03
N VAL A 225 -4.58 -20.53 2.97
CA VAL A 225 -5.42 -20.04 1.87
C VAL A 225 -5.86 -21.20 0.96
N ALA A 226 -4.96 -22.12 0.63
CA ALA A 226 -5.31 -23.32 -0.13
C ALA A 226 -6.33 -24.19 0.60
N LEU A 227 -6.19 -24.36 1.91
CA LEU A 227 -7.19 -25.05 2.75
C LEU A 227 -8.56 -24.33 2.68
N TYR A 228 -8.56 -23.00 2.81
CA TYR A 228 -9.77 -22.20 2.69
C TYR A 228 -10.44 -22.41 1.31
N ALA A 229 -9.69 -22.27 0.21
CA ALA A 229 -10.20 -22.49 -1.15
C ALA A 229 -10.76 -23.92 -1.33
N SER A 230 -10.08 -24.92 -0.78
CA SER A 230 -10.53 -26.32 -0.83
C SER A 230 -11.87 -26.54 -0.11
N ILE A 231 -12.04 -25.94 1.08
CA ILE A 231 -13.30 -26.01 1.84
C ILE A 231 -14.42 -25.30 1.06
N GLN A 232 -14.16 -24.12 0.47
CA GLN A 232 -15.16 -23.42 -0.33
C GLN A 232 -15.56 -24.24 -1.57
N MET A 233 -14.59 -24.86 -2.23
CA MET A 233 -14.84 -25.72 -3.38
C MET A 233 -15.72 -26.92 -3.02
N GLN A 234 -15.48 -27.58 -1.89
CA GLN A 234 -16.27 -28.71 -1.41
C GLN A 234 -17.71 -28.30 -1.06
N GLN A 235 -17.92 -27.09 -0.55
CA GLN A 235 -19.25 -26.57 -0.26
C GLN A 235 -20.09 -26.30 -1.52
N ILE A 236 -19.43 -25.95 -2.62
CA ILE A 236 -20.08 -25.64 -3.91
C ILE A 236 -20.31 -26.92 -4.74
N ASN A 237 -19.42 -27.89 -4.64
CA ASN A 237 -19.45 -29.11 -5.42
C ASN A 237 -19.12 -30.33 -4.56
N ASP A 238 -20.12 -31.15 -4.28
CA ASP A 238 -20.01 -32.39 -3.51
C ASP A 238 -19.27 -33.53 -4.25
N LYS A 239 -19.07 -33.36 -5.55
CA LYS A 239 -18.30 -34.30 -6.39
C LYS A 239 -16.81 -33.94 -6.50
N VAL A 240 -16.26 -33.23 -5.53
CA VAL A 240 -14.80 -32.99 -5.45
C VAL A 240 -14.15 -34.00 -4.53
N VAL A 241 -13.03 -34.57 -4.98
CA VAL A 241 -12.20 -35.49 -4.19
C VAL A 241 -10.78 -34.95 -4.14
N PHE A 242 -10.28 -34.76 -2.94
CA PHE A 242 -8.91 -34.29 -2.73
C PHE A 242 -7.98 -35.49 -2.61
N VAL A 243 -6.86 -35.44 -3.33
CA VAL A 243 -5.84 -36.50 -3.36
C VAL A 243 -4.44 -35.88 -3.26
N ASN A 244 -3.50 -36.60 -2.68
CA ASN A 244 -2.09 -36.21 -2.77
C ASN A 244 -1.41 -36.83 -3.99
N SER A 245 -0.16 -36.42 -4.27
CA SER A 245 0.60 -36.89 -5.42
C SER A 245 0.83 -38.40 -5.40
N ASN A 246 1.03 -39.00 -4.21
CA ASN A 246 1.26 -40.47 -4.07
C ASN A 246 -0.05 -41.22 -4.33
N GLU A 247 -1.17 -40.77 -3.80
CA GLU A 247 -2.48 -41.37 -4.06
C GLU A 247 -2.85 -41.29 -5.55
N ALA A 248 -2.57 -40.13 -6.17
CA ALA A 248 -2.83 -39.92 -7.59
C ALA A 248 -2.04 -40.88 -8.47
N LEU A 249 -0.78 -41.19 -8.11
CA LEU A 249 0.08 -42.11 -8.85
C LEU A 249 -0.28 -43.57 -8.58
N ASN A 250 -0.49 -43.96 -7.30
CA ASN A 250 -0.70 -45.35 -6.91
C ASN A 250 -2.11 -45.87 -7.21
N ASN A 251 -3.10 -44.95 -7.29
CA ASN A 251 -4.51 -45.32 -7.49
C ASN A 251 -5.08 -44.79 -8.80
N TYR A 252 -4.26 -44.69 -9.85
CA TYR A 252 -4.65 -44.12 -11.14
C TYR A 252 -5.96 -44.67 -11.69
N SER A 253 -6.15 -46.03 -11.64
CA SER A 253 -7.36 -46.69 -12.13
C SER A 253 -8.62 -46.28 -11.35
N ILE A 254 -8.49 -46.08 -10.04
CA ILE A 254 -9.59 -45.64 -9.18
C ILE A 254 -9.96 -44.21 -9.52
N ILE A 255 -8.95 -43.35 -9.64
CA ILE A 255 -9.15 -41.93 -9.98
C ILE A 255 -9.78 -41.77 -11.37
N ASP A 256 -9.37 -42.57 -12.35
CA ASP A 256 -9.97 -42.60 -13.69
C ASP A 256 -11.44 -43.06 -13.65
N SER A 257 -11.76 -44.05 -12.82
CA SER A 257 -13.14 -44.45 -12.58
C SER A 257 -13.97 -43.32 -11.94
N MET A 258 -13.43 -42.68 -10.91
CA MET A 258 -14.09 -41.51 -10.26
C MET A 258 -14.38 -40.39 -11.25
N LYS A 259 -13.42 -40.09 -12.15
CA LYS A 259 -13.65 -39.07 -13.20
C LYS A 259 -14.81 -39.45 -14.12
N LYS A 260 -14.94 -40.73 -14.50
CA LYS A 260 -16.06 -41.27 -15.32
C LYS A 260 -17.38 -41.17 -14.59
N ASP A 261 -17.38 -41.25 -13.25
CA ASP A 261 -18.56 -41.08 -12.40
C ASP A 261 -18.88 -39.60 -12.09
N GLY A 262 -18.13 -38.68 -12.70
CA GLY A 262 -18.35 -37.23 -12.62
C GLY A 262 -17.67 -36.59 -11.43
N TYR A 263 -16.75 -37.28 -10.73
CA TYR A 263 -15.95 -36.65 -9.67
C TYR A 263 -14.76 -35.86 -10.24
N THR A 264 -14.41 -34.79 -9.57
CA THR A 264 -13.27 -33.93 -9.90
C THR A 264 -12.16 -34.13 -8.87
N PRO A 265 -11.10 -34.91 -9.20
CA PRO A 265 -9.96 -35.05 -8.28
C PRO A 265 -9.10 -33.79 -8.30
N ILE A 266 -8.79 -33.27 -7.14
CA ILE A 266 -7.95 -32.09 -6.92
C ILE A 266 -6.71 -32.51 -6.16
N LEU A 267 -5.55 -32.14 -6.72
CA LEU A 267 -4.26 -32.45 -6.11
C LEU A 267 -3.94 -31.47 -5.00
N LEU A 268 -3.73 -31.95 -3.79
CA LEU A 268 -3.31 -31.16 -2.64
C LEU A 268 -2.04 -31.73 -2.01
N ASN A 269 -1.27 -30.90 -1.32
CA ASN A 269 -0.18 -31.40 -0.50
C ASN A 269 -0.73 -32.06 0.80
N ASP A 270 0.05 -32.97 1.38
CA ASP A 270 -0.35 -33.74 2.57
C ASP A 270 -0.75 -32.85 3.74
N LYS A 271 -0.06 -31.69 3.93
CA LYS A 271 -0.34 -30.77 5.05
C LYS A 271 -1.74 -30.15 4.98
N ILE A 272 -2.29 -30.02 3.79
CA ILE A 272 -3.63 -29.51 3.56
C ILE A 272 -4.63 -30.66 3.65
N LEU A 273 -4.34 -31.77 2.96
CA LEU A 273 -5.22 -32.94 2.88
C LEU A 273 -5.61 -33.48 4.27
N TYR A 274 -4.66 -33.54 5.22
CA TYR A 274 -4.96 -33.97 6.60
C TYR A 274 -5.82 -33.01 7.42
N LYS A 275 -6.17 -31.83 6.88
CA LYS A 275 -6.98 -30.81 7.58
C LYS A 275 -8.39 -30.67 7.01
N ILE A 276 -8.65 -31.25 5.85
CA ILE A 276 -9.97 -31.35 5.21
C ILE A 276 -10.66 -32.61 5.70
#